data_288ccb6f449769b058b2cb78e3c03f49
#
_entry.id   288ccb6f449769b058b2cb78e3c03f49
#
_cell.length_a   1.000
_cell.length_b   1.000
_cell.length_c   1.000
_cell.angle_alpha   90.00
_cell.angle_beta   90.00
_cell.angle_gamma   90.00
#
_symmetry.space_group_name_H-M   'P 1'
#
loop_
_entity.id
_entity.type
_entity.pdbx_description
1 polymer ?
#
loop_
_entity_poly.entity_id
_entity_poly.type
_entity_poly.pdbx_seq_one_letter_code
_entity_poly.pdbx_strand_id
1 'polypeptide(L)'
;MATNLDELNAQSAYAPLPPIFAKLGLAYDDVLLLPNETDVIPSEVDTSTHLTRKIVMKAPVLSAAMDTVTESEMAIAMARNGGIGVLHRNLSIDDQAAQVDVVKRSESGMITDPLTVNPEVTLADLDKLCGKFHISGLPVVDKENKLVGIITNRDMRFIASEDYDTLKVKDVMTKENLVTGPSNISKDDAHRLLAQHKVEKLPLVDEEGHLTGLITVKDFVKTEQYPDATKDEQGRLRVAAGVGFLSDAWQR
;
A
#
# COMPACT_ATOMS: atom_id res chain seq x y z
N MET A 1 -28.81 -37.50 1.84
CA MET A 1 -28.62 -38.46 0.75
C MET A 1 -27.60 -37.88 -0.19
N ALA A 2 -26.38 -38.39 -0.21
CA ALA A 2 -25.40 -37.96 -1.20
C ALA A 2 -25.85 -38.54 -2.55
N THR A 3 -26.29 -37.70 -3.46
CA THR A 3 -26.59 -38.10 -4.83
C THR A 3 -25.27 -38.53 -5.46
N ASN A 4 -25.19 -39.79 -5.85
CA ASN A 4 -23.98 -40.39 -6.42
C ASN A 4 -23.67 -39.66 -7.75
N LEU A 5 -22.47 -39.14 -7.90
CA LEU A 5 -21.98 -38.49 -9.14
C LEU A 5 -22.19 -39.37 -10.38
N ASP A 6 -22.18 -40.70 -10.21
CA ASP A 6 -22.43 -41.67 -11.26
C ASP A 6 -23.89 -41.67 -11.75
N GLU A 7 -24.86 -41.27 -10.88
CA GLU A 7 -26.28 -41.14 -11.26
C GLU A 7 -26.54 -39.88 -12.07
N LEU A 8 -25.82 -38.79 -11.78
CA LEU A 8 -25.90 -37.54 -12.56
C LEU A 8 -25.31 -37.72 -13.97
N ASN A 9 -24.25 -38.46 -14.10
CA ASN A 9 -23.64 -38.80 -15.40
C ASN A 9 -24.51 -39.74 -16.25
N ALA A 10 -25.32 -40.63 -15.63
CA ALA A 10 -26.20 -41.54 -16.33
C ALA A 10 -27.45 -40.84 -16.95
N GLN A 11 -27.78 -39.63 -16.54
CA GLN A 11 -28.93 -38.86 -17.07
C GLN A 11 -28.56 -37.90 -18.21
N SER A 12 -27.28 -37.84 -18.60
CA SER A 12 -26.84 -36.99 -19.72
C SER A 12 -27.29 -37.61 -21.05
N ALA A 13 -28.10 -36.90 -21.83
CA ALA A 13 -28.54 -37.24 -23.17
C ALA A 13 -27.41 -37.18 -24.23
N TYR A 14 -26.18 -36.90 -23.80
CA TYR A 14 -25.01 -36.79 -24.67
C TYR A 14 -24.12 -38.00 -24.58
N ALA A 15 -23.46 -38.36 -25.68
CA ALA A 15 -22.44 -39.41 -25.70
C ALA A 15 -21.40 -39.17 -24.58
N PRO A 16 -20.88 -40.25 -23.96
CA PRO A 16 -19.91 -40.14 -22.89
C PRO A 16 -18.70 -39.32 -23.36
N LEU A 17 -18.42 -38.24 -22.62
CA LEU A 17 -17.28 -37.37 -22.90
C LEU A 17 -15.95 -38.17 -22.80
N PRO A 18 -14.97 -37.88 -23.66
CA PRO A 18 -13.64 -38.43 -23.50
C PRO A 18 -13.12 -38.27 -22.07
N PRO A 19 -12.32 -39.20 -21.53
CA PRO A 19 -11.88 -39.19 -20.13
C PRO A 19 -11.21 -37.89 -19.69
N ILE A 20 -10.59 -37.15 -20.61
CA ILE A 20 -9.99 -35.86 -20.36
C ILE A 20 -11.02 -34.76 -19.99
N PHE A 21 -12.27 -34.93 -20.42
CA PHE A 21 -13.39 -34.01 -20.12
C PHE A 21 -14.39 -34.61 -19.12
N ALA A 22 -14.10 -35.80 -18.58
CA ALA A 22 -15.01 -36.50 -17.67
C ALA A 22 -15.01 -35.91 -16.24
N LYS A 23 -14.15 -34.93 -15.93
CA LYS A 23 -14.15 -34.25 -14.62
C LYS A 23 -15.23 -33.19 -14.61
N LEU A 24 -16.15 -33.30 -13.64
CA LEU A 24 -17.15 -32.26 -13.39
C LEU A 24 -16.45 -31.00 -12.87
N GLY A 25 -16.61 -29.90 -13.57
CA GLY A 25 -16.19 -28.56 -13.14
C GLY A 25 -17.41 -27.81 -12.63
N LEU A 26 -17.45 -27.52 -11.33
CA LEU A 26 -18.53 -26.78 -10.70
C LEU A 26 -18.17 -25.29 -10.60
N ALA A 27 -19.16 -24.43 -10.92
CA ALA A 27 -19.13 -23.03 -10.59
C ALA A 27 -19.89 -22.77 -9.28
N TYR A 28 -19.79 -21.54 -8.73
CA TYR A 28 -20.52 -21.18 -7.52
C TYR A 28 -22.04 -21.27 -7.70
N ASP A 29 -22.54 -21.08 -8.92
CA ASP A 29 -23.98 -21.18 -9.25
C ASP A 29 -24.49 -22.64 -9.21
N ASP A 30 -23.60 -23.63 -9.26
CA ASP A 30 -23.93 -25.05 -9.26
C ASP A 30 -24.00 -25.63 -7.85
N VAL A 31 -23.61 -24.90 -6.82
CA VAL A 31 -23.47 -25.41 -5.45
C VAL A 31 -24.10 -24.49 -4.41
N LEU A 32 -24.56 -25.10 -3.32
CA LEU A 32 -25.05 -24.41 -2.14
C LEU A 32 -24.28 -24.90 -0.91
N LEU A 33 -24.01 -23.99 0.02
CA LEU A 33 -23.50 -24.37 1.34
C LEU A 33 -24.66 -24.89 2.19
N LEU A 34 -24.51 -26.13 2.69
CA LEU A 34 -25.46 -26.69 3.63
C LEU A 34 -25.19 -26.16 5.04
N PRO A 35 -26.23 -25.71 5.78
CA PRO A 35 -26.07 -25.38 7.19
C PRO A 35 -25.56 -26.59 7.98
N ASN A 36 -24.66 -26.33 8.93
CA ASN A 36 -24.15 -27.33 9.84
C ASN A 36 -24.11 -26.78 11.25
N GLU A 37 -24.08 -27.66 12.26
CA GLU A 37 -23.88 -27.30 13.64
C GLU A 37 -22.48 -26.73 13.85
N THR A 38 -22.39 -25.65 14.66
CA THR A 38 -21.11 -25.03 15.05
C THR A 38 -21.21 -24.43 16.44
N ASP A 39 -20.13 -24.47 17.19
CA ASP A 39 -19.94 -23.80 18.47
C ASP A 39 -19.11 -22.51 18.33
N VAL A 40 -18.67 -22.16 17.12
CA VAL A 40 -17.90 -20.95 16.82
C VAL A 40 -18.83 -19.77 16.57
N ILE A 41 -18.68 -18.71 17.36
CA ILE A 41 -19.40 -17.46 17.15
C ILE A 41 -18.66 -16.58 16.11
N PRO A 42 -19.37 -15.71 15.36
CA PRO A 42 -18.77 -14.91 14.28
C PRO A 42 -17.55 -14.08 14.68
N SER A 43 -17.48 -13.59 15.92
CA SER A 43 -16.35 -12.80 16.42
C SER A 43 -15.09 -13.61 16.69
N GLU A 44 -15.19 -14.95 16.76
CA GLU A 44 -14.08 -15.87 17.03
C GLU A 44 -13.58 -16.58 15.79
N VAL A 45 -14.20 -16.31 14.62
CA VAL A 45 -13.83 -16.93 13.37
C VAL A 45 -12.46 -16.42 12.91
N ASP A 46 -11.51 -17.34 12.72
CA ASP A 46 -10.24 -17.06 12.04
C ASP A 46 -10.39 -17.34 10.53
N THR A 47 -10.39 -16.28 9.73
CA THR A 47 -10.46 -16.36 8.26
C THR A 47 -9.08 -16.30 7.62
N SER A 48 -8.00 -16.34 8.39
CA SER A 48 -6.65 -16.25 7.86
C SER A 48 -6.33 -17.41 6.90
N THR A 49 -5.59 -17.12 5.85
CA THR A 49 -5.23 -18.09 4.84
C THR A 49 -3.84 -17.84 4.27
N HIS A 50 -3.22 -18.92 3.79
CA HIS A 50 -1.94 -18.85 3.09
C HIS A 50 -2.17 -18.64 1.60
N LEU A 51 -1.84 -17.44 1.08
CA LEU A 51 -1.78 -17.19 -0.35
C LEU A 51 -0.59 -17.93 -0.99
N THR A 52 0.53 -17.92 -0.31
CA THR A 52 1.75 -18.65 -0.68
C THR A 52 2.40 -19.23 0.57
N ARG A 53 3.50 -19.97 0.40
CA ARG A 53 4.27 -20.51 1.55
C ARG A 53 4.73 -19.43 2.54
N LYS A 54 4.85 -18.16 2.09
CA LYS A 54 5.40 -17.04 2.89
C LYS A 54 4.41 -15.90 3.11
N ILE A 55 3.28 -15.89 2.40
CA ILE A 55 2.30 -14.80 2.47
C ILE A 55 1.03 -15.33 3.11
N VAL A 56 0.71 -14.77 4.27
CA VAL A 56 -0.55 -15.00 4.99
C VAL A 56 -1.42 -13.77 4.82
N MET A 57 -2.70 -13.99 4.59
CA MET A 57 -3.74 -12.96 4.54
C MET A 57 -4.71 -13.19 5.70
N LYS A 58 -5.30 -12.12 6.24
CA LYS A 58 -6.36 -12.19 7.26
C LYS A 58 -7.74 -12.42 6.67
N ALA A 59 -7.98 -11.94 5.45
CA ALA A 59 -9.19 -12.19 4.68
C ALA A 59 -8.84 -12.97 3.40
N PRO A 60 -9.51 -14.10 3.09
CA PRO A 60 -9.19 -14.95 1.94
C PRO A 60 -9.77 -14.40 0.63
N VAL A 61 -9.52 -13.12 0.35
CA VAL A 61 -10.10 -12.40 -0.79
C VAL A 61 -8.99 -11.73 -1.60
N LEU A 62 -9.04 -11.95 -2.92
CA LEU A 62 -8.18 -11.29 -3.90
C LEU A 62 -9.05 -10.49 -4.86
N SER A 63 -8.63 -9.29 -5.26
CA SER A 63 -9.27 -8.61 -6.38
C SER A 63 -8.67 -9.05 -7.71
N ALA A 64 -9.53 -9.13 -8.75
CA ALA A 64 -9.13 -9.64 -10.05
C ALA A 64 -8.15 -8.69 -10.77
N ALA A 65 -7.20 -9.28 -11.51
CA ALA A 65 -6.23 -8.56 -12.33
C ALA A 65 -6.86 -8.05 -13.64
N MET A 66 -7.86 -7.19 -13.52
CA MET A 66 -8.62 -6.62 -14.63
C MET A 66 -8.49 -5.10 -14.63
N ASP A 67 -8.37 -4.50 -15.80
CA ASP A 67 -8.13 -3.07 -16.01
C ASP A 67 -9.24 -2.13 -15.48
N THR A 68 -10.44 -2.63 -15.31
CA THR A 68 -11.57 -1.88 -14.73
C THR A 68 -11.88 -2.27 -13.29
N VAL A 69 -11.05 -3.11 -12.67
CA VAL A 69 -11.29 -3.64 -11.32
C VAL A 69 -10.16 -3.28 -10.36
N THR A 70 -8.92 -3.61 -10.70
CA THR A 70 -7.80 -3.47 -9.75
C THR A 70 -6.71 -2.57 -10.29
N GLU A 71 -6.72 -1.35 -9.79
CA GLU A 71 -5.62 -0.39 -9.82
C GLU A 71 -5.18 -0.06 -8.39
N SER A 72 -4.31 0.94 -8.20
CA SER A 72 -3.72 1.25 -6.91
C SER A 72 -4.72 1.48 -5.79
N GLU A 73 -5.84 2.16 -6.05
CA GLU A 73 -6.88 2.43 -5.03
C GLU A 73 -7.55 1.15 -4.53
N MET A 74 -7.95 0.27 -5.46
CA MET A 74 -8.53 -1.02 -5.11
C MET A 74 -7.50 -1.90 -4.39
N ALA A 75 -6.25 -1.92 -4.85
CA ALA A 75 -5.19 -2.70 -4.22
C ALA A 75 -4.92 -2.24 -2.77
N ILE A 76 -4.96 -0.92 -2.52
CA ILE A 76 -4.86 -0.36 -1.17
C ILE A 76 -6.05 -0.80 -0.31
N ALA A 77 -7.28 -0.66 -0.83
CA ALA A 77 -8.48 -1.05 -0.10
C ALA A 77 -8.48 -2.54 0.26
N MET A 78 -8.11 -3.41 -0.69
CA MET A 78 -8.00 -4.85 -0.47
C MET A 78 -6.97 -5.19 0.61
N ALA A 79 -5.77 -4.62 0.52
CA ALA A 79 -4.70 -4.90 1.48
C ALA A 79 -5.04 -4.39 2.88
N ARG A 80 -5.70 -3.23 3.02
CA ARG A 80 -6.19 -2.68 4.29
C ARG A 80 -7.18 -3.59 5.00
N ASN A 81 -8.04 -4.24 4.22
CA ASN A 81 -9.04 -5.17 4.75
C ASN A 81 -8.55 -6.63 4.82
N GLY A 82 -7.24 -6.85 4.83
CA GLY A 82 -6.65 -8.16 5.06
C GLY A 82 -6.54 -9.06 3.83
N GLY A 83 -7.00 -8.60 2.67
CA GLY A 83 -6.84 -9.27 1.37
C GLY A 83 -5.60 -8.82 0.60
N ILE A 84 -5.57 -9.06 -0.72
CA ILE A 84 -4.54 -8.54 -1.63
C ILE A 84 -5.17 -8.14 -2.96
N GLY A 85 -4.81 -6.94 -3.47
CA GLY A 85 -5.13 -6.52 -4.82
C GLY A 85 -4.10 -7.03 -5.82
N VAL A 86 -4.57 -7.47 -6.99
CA VAL A 86 -3.72 -7.90 -8.10
C VAL A 86 -3.81 -6.87 -9.22
N LEU A 87 -2.78 -6.05 -9.38
CA LEU A 87 -2.73 -5.05 -10.43
C LEU A 87 -2.71 -5.71 -11.80
N HIS A 88 -3.53 -5.20 -12.73
CA HIS A 88 -3.59 -5.74 -14.08
C HIS A 88 -2.33 -5.38 -14.90
N ARG A 89 -2.09 -6.16 -15.96
CA ARG A 89 -0.94 -5.95 -16.84
C ARG A 89 -1.24 -5.13 -18.10
N ASN A 90 -2.47 -4.64 -18.28
CA ASN A 90 -2.85 -3.78 -19.40
C ASN A 90 -2.35 -2.33 -19.19
N LEU A 91 -1.08 -2.22 -18.88
CA LEU A 91 -0.33 -1.00 -18.57
C LEU A 91 1.08 -1.14 -19.12
N SER A 92 1.76 -0.02 -19.35
CA SER A 92 3.20 -0.05 -19.57
C SER A 92 3.90 -0.60 -18.30
N ILE A 93 5.16 -1.02 -18.43
CA ILE A 93 5.96 -1.48 -17.29
C ILE A 93 6.11 -0.38 -16.26
N ASP A 94 6.40 0.85 -16.72
CA ASP A 94 6.60 2.01 -15.85
C ASP A 94 5.30 2.41 -15.13
N ASP A 95 4.15 2.37 -15.82
CA ASP A 95 2.86 2.69 -15.18
C ASP A 95 2.46 1.64 -14.16
N GLN A 96 2.69 0.35 -14.44
CA GLN A 96 2.41 -0.71 -13.47
C GLN A 96 3.33 -0.58 -12.24
N ALA A 97 4.62 -0.30 -12.45
CA ALA A 97 5.57 -0.04 -11.37
C ALA A 97 5.18 1.19 -10.55
N ALA A 98 4.73 2.27 -11.21
CA ALA A 98 4.22 3.46 -10.53
C ALA A 98 3.00 3.15 -9.64
N GLN A 99 2.09 2.31 -10.10
CA GLN A 99 0.95 1.87 -9.28
C GLN A 99 1.38 1.03 -8.06
N VAL A 100 2.37 0.13 -8.22
CA VAL A 100 2.96 -0.59 -7.09
C VAL A 100 3.55 0.39 -6.08
N ASP A 101 4.28 1.40 -6.54
CA ASP A 101 4.90 2.42 -5.69
C ASP A 101 3.84 3.22 -4.89
N VAL A 102 2.74 3.60 -5.52
CA VAL A 102 1.59 4.24 -4.84
C VAL A 102 1.05 3.35 -3.72
N VAL A 103 0.85 2.05 -3.96
CA VAL A 103 0.39 1.11 -2.93
C VAL A 103 1.39 1.00 -1.80
N LYS A 104 2.68 0.85 -2.11
CA LYS A 104 3.75 0.73 -1.10
C LYS A 104 3.91 1.98 -0.24
N ARG A 105 3.72 3.16 -0.82
CA ARG A 105 3.79 4.45 -0.10
C ARG A 105 2.52 4.81 0.65
N SER A 106 1.39 4.18 0.36
CA SER A 106 0.11 4.49 1.01
C SER A 106 0.11 4.19 2.51
N GLU A 107 0.87 3.19 2.93
CA GLU A 107 1.10 2.85 4.34
C GLU A 107 2.53 2.35 4.53
N SER A 108 3.32 3.16 5.17
CA SER A 108 4.61 2.76 5.71
C SER A 108 4.67 3.27 7.14
N GLY A 109 4.77 2.37 8.11
CA GLY A 109 4.86 2.76 9.52
C GLY A 109 6.14 3.55 9.85
N MET A 110 7.14 3.42 9.01
CA MET A 110 8.35 4.23 8.90
C MET A 110 8.77 4.21 7.44
N ILE A 111 8.79 5.35 6.80
CA ILE A 111 9.27 5.49 5.42
C ILE A 111 10.79 5.49 5.48
N THR A 112 11.43 4.39 5.08
CA THR A 112 12.90 4.24 5.08
C THR A 112 13.59 4.97 3.92
N ASP A 113 12.84 5.34 2.89
CA ASP A 113 13.31 6.14 1.75
C ASP A 113 12.25 7.20 1.43
N PRO A 114 12.16 8.27 2.25
CA PRO A 114 11.16 9.30 2.06
C PRO A 114 11.48 10.12 0.81
N LEU A 115 10.43 10.52 0.10
CA LEU A 115 10.57 11.57 -0.90
C LEU A 115 11.11 12.82 -0.23
N THR A 116 12.13 13.41 -0.81
CA THR A 116 12.79 14.62 -0.36
C THR A 116 12.73 15.70 -1.42
N VAL A 117 13.01 16.92 -1.03
CA VAL A 117 13.12 18.05 -1.94
C VAL A 117 14.39 18.85 -1.64
N ASN A 118 14.99 19.39 -2.70
CA ASN A 118 16.14 20.29 -2.55
C ASN A 118 15.67 21.71 -2.22
N PRO A 119 16.40 22.48 -1.39
CA PRO A 119 16.05 23.85 -1.03
C PRO A 119 15.86 24.82 -2.23
N GLU A 120 16.49 24.53 -3.37
CA GLU A 120 16.46 25.41 -4.55
C GLU A 120 15.25 25.13 -5.49
N VAL A 121 14.43 24.12 -5.22
CA VAL A 121 13.22 23.80 -5.99
C VAL A 121 12.16 24.88 -5.79
N THR A 122 11.39 25.22 -6.84
CA THR A 122 10.29 26.17 -6.77
C THR A 122 9.08 25.58 -6.04
N LEU A 123 8.23 26.44 -5.48
CA LEU A 123 7.00 25.97 -4.84
C LEU A 123 6.03 25.34 -5.86
N ALA A 124 6.04 25.79 -7.11
CA ALA A 124 5.24 25.21 -8.19
C ALA A 124 5.63 23.75 -8.49
N ASP A 125 6.93 23.46 -8.54
CA ASP A 125 7.39 22.10 -8.76
C ASP A 125 7.19 21.22 -7.53
N LEU A 126 7.32 21.78 -6.33
CA LEU A 126 6.97 21.11 -5.09
C LEU A 126 5.48 20.73 -5.04
N ASP A 127 4.59 21.66 -5.42
CA ASP A 127 3.14 21.44 -5.41
C ASP A 127 2.75 20.31 -6.40
N LYS A 128 3.33 20.32 -7.62
CA LYS A 128 3.17 19.22 -8.58
C LYS A 128 3.63 17.88 -8.01
N LEU A 129 4.77 17.87 -7.32
CA LEU A 129 5.29 16.66 -6.68
C LEU A 129 4.35 16.16 -5.57
N CYS A 130 3.91 17.06 -4.70
CA CYS A 130 2.95 16.76 -3.64
C CYS A 130 1.62 16.24 -4.20
N GLY A 131 1.11 16.84 -5.26
CA GLY A 131 -0.11 16.42 -5.95
C GLY A 131 0.02 15.03 -6.57
N LYS A 132 1.14 14.76 -7.27
CA LYS A 132 1.40 13.47 -7.92
C LYS A 132 1.42 12.31 -6.92
N PHE A 133 2.00 12.51 -5.74
CA PHE A 133 2.15 11.45 -4.73
C PHE A 133 1.16 11.54 -3.57
N HIS A 134 0.21 12.48 -3.61
CA HIS A 134 -0.79 12.72 -2.56
C HIS A 134 -0.18 12.89 -1.16
N ILE A 135 0.93 13.62 -1.07
CA ILE A 135 1.65 13.90 0.17
C ILE A 135 1.51 15.35 0.60
N SER A 136 1.49 15.59 1.90
CA SER A 136 1.22 16.90 2.50
C SER A 136 2.47 17.63 2.99
N GLY A 137 3.65 17.15 2.64
CA GLY A 137 4.92 17.78 3.00
C GLY A 137 6.09 16.81 3.01
N LEU A 138 7.27 17.35 2.84
CA LEU A 138 8.52 16.64 2.56
C LEU A 138 9.66 17.12 3.44
N PRO A 139 10.59 16.25 3.86
CA PRO A 139 11.90 16.67 4.32
C PRO A 139 12.66 17.40 3.22
N VAL A 140 13.36 18.44 3.61
CA VAL A 140 14.24 19.20 2.72
C VAL A 140 15.67 18.80 3.03
N VAL A 141 16.40 18.33 2.02
CA VAL A 141 17.78 17.88 2.17
C VAL A 141 18.72 18.62 1.23
N ASP A 142 19.98 18.73 1.62
CA ASP A 142 21.03 19.25 0.77
C ASP A 142 21.56 18.19 -0.22
N LYS A 143 22.64 18.52 -0.93
CA LYS A 143 23.27 17.62 -1.90
C LYS A 143 23.93 16.38 -1.26
N GLU A 144 24.21 16.44 0.02
CA GLU A 144 24.83 15.37 0.81
C GLU A 144 23.78 14.55 1.58
N ASN A 145 22.49 14.74 1.28
CA ASN A 145 21.35 14.12 1.97
C ASN A 145 21.22 14.51 3.46
N LYS A 146 21.81 15.62 3.89
CA LYS A 146 21.60 16.13 5.24
C LYS A 146 20.28 16.88 5.33
N LEU A 147 19.57 16.66 6.42
CA LEU A 147 18.31 17.34 6.70
C LEU A 147 18.58 18.82 7.01
N VAL A 148 18.03 19.72 6.17
CA VAL A 148 18.16 21.17 6.31
C VAL A 148 16.85 21.86 6.63
N GLY A 149 15.73 21.15 6.52
CA GLY A 149 14.41 21.70 6.80
C GLY A 149 13.29 20.69 6.59
N ILE A 150 12.08 21.16 6.80
CA ILE A 150 10.84 20.48 6.44
C ILE A 150 9.89 21.47 5.80
N ILE A 151 9.19 21.06 4.76
CA ILE A 151 8.15 21.88 4.13
C ILE A 151 6.84 21.12 4.07
N THR A 152 5.75 21.78 4.40
CA THR A 152 4.41 21.19 4.46
C THR A 152 3.39 22.10 3.77
N ASN A 153 2.20 21.57 3.48
CA ASN A 153 1.08 22.37 2.96
C ASN A 153 0.69 23.50 3.91
N ARG A 154 1.03 23.40 5.21
CA ARG A 154 0.78 24.46 6.19
C ARG A 154 1.67 25.66 5.92
N ASP A 155 2.92 25.45 5.57
CA ASP A 155 3.89 26.50 5.27
C ASP A 155 3.51 27.24 3.97
N MET A 156 2.93 26.55 3.00
CA MET A 156 2.50 27.12 1.71
C MET A 156 1.11 27.78 1.74
N ARG A 157 0.30 27.52 2.76
CA ARG A 157 -1.13 27.88 2.80
C ARG A 157 -1.44 29.37 2.57
N PHE A 158 -0.54 30.25 2.99
CA PHE A 158 -0.73 31.69 2.93
C PHE A 158 0.04 32.36 1.80
N ILE A 159 0.68 31.59 0.93
CA ILE A 159 1.42 32.12 -0.21
C ILE A 159 0.48 32.22 -1.40
N ALA A 160 0.52 33.36 -2.10
CA ALA A 160 -0.28 33.57 -3.30
C ALA A 160 0.22 32.66 -4.43
N SER A 161 -0.72 32.10 -5.22
CA SER A 161 -0.38 31.15 -6.30
C SER A 161 0.54 31.76 -7.36
N GLU A 162 0.49 33.08 -7.55
CA GLU A 162 1.36 33.85 -8.46
C GLU A 162 2.83 33.85 -8.04
N ASP A 163 3.11 33.60 -6.77
CA ASP A 163 4.47 33.58 -6.22
C ASP A 163 5.11 32.18 -6.29
N TYR A 164 4.35 31.14 -6.65
CA TYR A 164 4.84 29.74 -6.63
C TYR A 164 5.98 29.48 -7.62
N ASP A 165 6.01 30.19 -8.75
CA ASP A 165 7.08 30.05 -9.74
C ASP A 165 8.37 30.79 -9.35
N THR A 166 8.28 31.77 -8.43
CA THR A 166 9.41 32.63 -8.03
C THR A 166 10.01 32.23 -6.70
N LEU A 167 9.18 31.84 -5.73
CA LEU A 167 9.64 31.41 -4.41
C LEU A 167 10.20 29.99 -4.43
N LYS A 168 11.25 29.80 -3.67
CA LYS A 168 11.91 28.50 -3.49
C LYS A 168 11.55 27.88 -2.14
N VAL A 169 11.71 26.57 -2.04
CA VAL A 169 11.50 25.81 -0.81
C VAL A 169 12.24 26.42 0.38
N LYS A 170 13.50 26.84 0.21
CA LYS A 170 14.33 27.45 1.26
C LYS A 170 13.78 28.74 1.85
N ASP A 171 12.95 29.46 1.09
CA ASP A 171 12.39 30.76 1.49
C ASP A 171 11.19 30.59 2.43
N VAL A 172 10.58 29.39 2.42
CA VAL A 172 9.30 29.07 3.07
C VAL A 172 9.40 27.94 4.08
N MET A 173 10.35 27.01 3.90
CA MET A 173 10.50 25.84 4.76
C MET A 173 10.75 26.21 6.23
N THR A 174 10.30 25.36 7.14
CA THR A 174 10.71 25.39 8.54
C THR A 174 12.13 24.82 8.64
N LYS A 175 13.08 25.61 9.13
CA LYS A 175 14.50 25.24 9.29
C LYS A 175 15.04 25.35 10.70
N GLU A 176 14.34 26.08 11.57
CA GLU A 176 14.73 26.26 12.97
C GLU A 176 13.91 25.34 13.87
N ASN A 177 14.52 24.85 14.94
CA ASN A 177 13.90 23.96 15.93
C ASN A 177 13.27 22.71 15.32
N LEU A 178 13.94 22.10 14.32
CA LEU A 178 13.50 20.87 13.72
C LEU A 178 13.43 19.75 14.76
N VAL A 179 12.27 19.13 14.88
CA VAL A 179 12.08 17.93 15.70
C VAL A 179 12.48 16.73 14.85
N THR A 180 13.49 16.00 15.30
CA THR A 180 14.02 14.82 14.62
C THR A 180 14.07 13.63 15.59
N GLY A 181 14.12 12.41 15.06
CA GLY A 181 14.36 11.20 15.81
C GLY A 181 15.59 10.44 15.30
N PRO A 182 16.21 9.59 16.11
CA PRO A 182 17.28 8.72 15.63
C PRO A 182 16.73 7.62 14.71
N SER A 183 17.58 7.08 13.83
CA SER A 183 17.21 6.07 12.83
C SER A 183 16.58 4.81 13.43
N ASN A 184 16.91 4.46 14.67
CA ASN A 184 16.46 3.26 15.38
C ASN A 184 15.38 3.55 16.42
N ILE A 185 14.68 4.68 16.34
CA ILE A 185 13.64 5.07 17.29
C ILE A 185 12.53 4.03 17.36
N SER A 186 12.04 3.73 18.58
CA SER A 186 10.86 2.89 18.74
C SER A 186 9.59 3.62 18.29
N LYS A 187 8.54 2.85 17.90
CA LYS A 187 7.24 3.45 17.52
C LYS A 187 6.65 4.28 18.67
N ASP A 188 6.73 3.80 19.90
CA ASP A 188 6.18 4.49 21.06
C ASP A 188 6.93 5.80 21.36
N ASP A 189 8.25 5.81 21.22
CA ASP A 189 9.04 7.02 21.39
C ASP A 189 8.77 8.03 20.27
N ALA A 190 8.64 7.57 19.02
CA ALA A 190 8.27 8.43 17.90
C ALA A 190 6.88 9.06 18.11
N HIS A 191 5.90 8.27 18.57
CA HIS A 191 4.56 8.78 18.90
C HIS A 191 4.63 9.83 20.01
N ARG A 192 5.43 9.58 21.08
CA ARG A 192 5.63 10.55 22.16
C ARG A 192 6.24 11.86 21.66
N LEU A 193 7.28 11.80 20.82
CA LEU A 193 7.90 13.01 20.24
C LEU A 193 6.91 13.79 19.38
N LEU A 194 6.15 13.14 18.51
CA LEU A 194 5.13 13.78 17.68
C LEU A 194 4.08 14.49 18.56
N ALA A 195 3.58 13.81 19.60
CA ALA A 195 2.58 14.36 20.52
C ALA A 195 3.14 15.52 21.37
N GLN A 196 4.34 15.38 21.94
CA GLN A 196 4.97 16.38 22.79
C GLN A 196 5.24 17.68 22.04
N HIS A 197 5.74 17.58 20.81
CA HIS A 197 6.08 18.74 19.99
C HIS A 197 4.92 19.19 19.09
N LYS A 198 3.79 18.48 19.08
CA LYS A 198 2.60 18.76 18.26
C LYS A 198 2.94 18.87 16.77
N VAL A 199 3.85 18.02 16.30
CA VAL A 199 4.24 17.93 14.89
C VAL A 199 3.62 16.69 14.24
N GLU A 200 3.32 16.78 12.96
CA GLU A 200 2.69 15.67 12.21
C GLU A 200 3.69 14.75 11.53
N LYS A 201 4.95 15.19 11.41
CA LYS A 201 6.02 14.49 10.71
C LYS A 201 7.30 14.56 11.54
N LEU A 202 7.95 13.42 11.68
CA LEU A 202 9.21 13.25 12.41
C LEU A 202 10.26 12.71 11.44
N PRO A 203 11.13 13.55 10.88
CA PRO A 203 12.31 13.10 10.15
C PRO A 203 13.23 12.30 11.06
N LEU A 204 13.75 11.19 10.55
CA LEU A 204 14.76 10.38 11.22
C LEU A 204 16.13 10.66 10.63
N VAL A 205 17.10 10.85 11.47
CA VAL A 205 18.46 11.17 11.04
C VAL A 205 19.49 10.26 11.73
N ASP A 206 20.62 10.07 11.06
CA ASP A 206 21.79 9.43 11.67
C ASP A 206 22.60 10.43 12.54
N GLU A 207 23.74 9.97 13.08
CA GLU A 207 24.61 10.78 13.94
C GLU A 207 25.25 11.96 13.18
N GLU A 208 25.37 11.87 11.85
CA GLU A 208 25.91 12.91 10.98
C GLU A 208 24.85 13.86 10.43
N GLY A 209 23.56 13.61 10.72
CA GLY A 209 22.43 14.42 10.30
C GLY A 209 21.86 14.08 8.93
N HIS A 210 22.27 12.95 8.34
CA HIS A 210 21.66 12.49 7.08
C HIS A 210 20.28 11.92 7.33
N LEU A 211 19.37 12.19 6.42
CA LEU A 211 18.01 11.69 6.48
C LEU A 211 17.98 10.17 6.20
N THR A 212 17.46 9.40 7.16
CA THR A 212 17.33 7.94 7.09
C THR A 212 15.89 7.46 7.03
N GLY A 213 14.93 8.33 7.33
CA GLY A 213 13.53 7.97 7.30
C GLY A 213 12.59 9.11 7.68
N LEU A 214 11.30 8.82 7.62
CA LEU A 214 10.23 9.72 8.02
C LEU A 214 9.10 8.94 8.68
N ILE A 215 8.64 9.39 9.85
CA ILE A 215 7.45 8.87 10.52
C ILE A 215 6.38 9.97 10.53
N THR A 216 5.13 9.62 10.33
CA THR A 216 4.02 10.57 10.38
C THR A 216 2.91 10.11 11.34
N VAL A 217 2.14 11.05 11.88
CA VAL A 217 0.96 10.76 12.73
C VAL A 217 -0.04 9.87 11.97
N LYS A 218 -0.17 10.05 10.67
CA LYS A 218 -1.08 9.23 9.84
C LYS A 218 -0.75 7.74 9.88
N ASP A 219 0.52 7.39 10.06
CA ASP A 219 0.96 5.99 10.11
C ASP A 219 0.46 5.28 11.39
N PHE A 220 0.38 6.00 12.50
CA PHE A 220 -0.21 5.48 13.74
C PHE A 220 -1.73 5.30 13.61
N VAL A 221 -2.44 6.34 13.13
CA VAL A 221 -3.90 6.30 12.94
C VAL A 221 -4.30 5.16 12.00
N LYS A 222 -3.58 4.97 10.89
CA LYS A 222 -3.87 3.89 9.95
C LYS A 222 -3.62 2.50 10.52
N THR A 223 -2.61 2.34 11.37
CA THR A 223 -2.33 1.05 12.03
C THR A 223 -3.46 0.66 12.98
N GLU A 224 -4.03 1.60 13.71
CA GLU A 224 -5.19 1.38 14.57
C GLU A 224 -6.47 1.15 13.75
N GLN A 225 -6.66 1.87 12.65
CA GLN A 225 -7.84 1.76 11.80
C GLN A 225 -7.88 0.44 11.00
N TYR A 226 -6.73 -0.10 10.62
CA TYR A 226 -6.61 -1.31 9.81
C TYR A 226 -5.68 -2.36 10.46
N PRO A 227 -6.10 -2.97 11.59
CA PRO A 227 -5.27 -3.92 12.34
C PRO A 227 -4.97 -5.20 11.54
N ASP A 228 -5.88 -5.60 10.66
CA ASP A 228 -5.77 -6.81 9.84
C ASP A 228 -5.09 -6.59 8.49
N ALA A 229 -4.55 -5.39 8.23
CA ALA A 229 -3.94 -5.07 6.94
C ALA A 229 -2.82 -6.04 6.56
N THR A 230 -2.84 -6.50 5.31
CA THR A 230 -1.82 -7.39 4.76
C THR A 230 -0.56 -6.59 4.43
N LYS A 231 0.48 -6.73 5.26
CA LYS A 231 1.73 -5.96 5.19
C LYS A 231 2.95 -6.85 4.95
N ASP A 232 4.00 -6.26 4.41
CA ASP A 232 5.32 -6.87 4.29
C ASP A 232 6.14 -6.64 5.58
N GLU A 233 7.37 -7.17 5.60
CA GLU A 233 8.29 -7.10 6.74
C GLU A 233 8.72 -5.65 7.08
N GLN A 234 8.58 -4.71 6.12
CA GLN A 234 8.80 -3.28 6.32
C GLN A 234 7.54 -2.51 6.73
N GLY A 235 6.42 -3.20 6.97
CA GLY A 235 5.15 -2.60 7.36
C GLY A 235 4.38 -1.92 6.23
N ARG A 236 4.78 -2.12 4.95
CA ARG A 236 4.11 -1.59 3.77
C ARG A 236 3.03 -2.56 3.29
N LEU A 237 1.95 -2.04 2.69
CA LEU A 237 0.91 -2.88 2.13
C LEU A 237 1.47 -3.85 1.08
N ARG A 238 0.99 -5.09 1.11
CA ARG A 238 1.28 -6.06 0.06
C ARG A 238 0.36 -5.83 -1.13
N VAL A 239 0.93 -5.99 -2.31
CA VAL A 239 0.24 -5.92 -3.59
C VAL A 239 0.80 -7.00 -4.50
N ALA A 240 -0.02 -7.58 -5.33
CA ALA A 240 0.39 -8.46 -6.41
C ALA A 240 0.28 -7.73 -7.75
N ALA A 241 1.04 -8.17 -8.74
CA ALA A 241 0.98 -7.63 -10.10
C ALA A 241 0.95 -8.77 -11.12
N GLY A 242 0.09 -8.63 -12.11
CA GLY A 242 0.02 -9.56 -13.24
C GLY A 242 1.26 -9.44 -14.11
N VAL A 243 1.92 -10.57 -14.39
CA VAL A 243 3.03 -10.67 -15.35
C VAL A 243 2.63 -11.55 -16.51
N GLY A 244 3.23 -11.32 -17.68
CA GLY A 244 3.03 -12.17 -18.86
C GLY A 244 3.90 -13.43 -18.84
N PHE A 245 3.93 -14.12 -19.96
CA PHE A 245 4.75 -15.32 -20.17
C PHE A 245 5.71 -15.18 -21.37
N LEU A 246 5.66 -14.02 -22.03
CA LEU A 246 6.52 -13.68 -23.17
C LEU A 246 7.71 -12.81 -22.74
N SER A 247 8.38 -12.19 -23.69
CA SER A 247 9.62 -11.44 -23.49
C SER A 247 9.53 -10.32 -22.45
N ASP A 248 8.35 -9.73 -22.23
CA ASP A 248 8.15 -8.66 -21.26
C ASP A 248 8.09 -9.14 -19.80
N ALA A 249 7.90 -10.46 -19.56
CA ALA A 249 7.76 -11.02 -18.23
C ALA A 249 8.98 -10.80 -17.33
N TRP A 250 10.18 -10.77 -17.92
CA TRP A 250 11.42 -10.53 -17.19
C TRP A 250 11.75 -9.05 -16.96
N GLN A 251 11.08 -8.18 -17.70
CA GLN A 251 11.25 -6.73 -17.57
C GLN A 251 10.27 -6.12 -16.57
N ARG A 252 9.13 -6.81 -16.34
CA ARG A 252 8.13 -6.45 -15.31
C ARG A 252 8.55 -6.96 -13.94
#